data_d1457c283dc43a73ae0df8f3e7d62977
#
_entry.id   d1457c283dc43a73ae0df8f3e7d62977
#
_cell.length_a   1.000
_cell.length_b   1.000
_cell.length_c   1.000
_cell.angle_alpha   90.00
_cell.angle_beta   90.00
_cell.angle_gamma   90.00
#
_symmetry.space_group_name_H-M   'P 1'
#
loop_
_entity.id
_entity.type
_entity.pdbx_description
1 polymer ?
#
loop_
_entity_poly.entity_id
_entity_poly.type
_entity_poly.pdbx_seq_one_letter_code
_entity_poly.pdbx_strand_id
1 'polypeptide(L)'
;QFSCKLSCTPGLWNARESRLNGKSREAVETNEKIERLLLAVHSAFNSLMERKKDFDAAAVRDMFQGNAGMQMTLLKLLDRHNEEMKARVGVDRAPTTMSTYVYTRRTLAEFIKTEFKVSDLAFGQLNEQFIRDYQDFCLEKKRLAMETVRHYLSILKKICRIAYKEGHSEKYHFCHFKLPKQKET
;
A
#
# COMPACT_ATOMS: atom_id res chain seq x y z
N GLN A 1 -14.15 1.08 -18.85
CA GLN A 1 -15.52 0.79 -18.38
C GLN A 1 -15.46 -0.28 -17.29
N PHE A 2 -16.24 -0.14 -16.23
CA PHE A 2 -16.37 -1.14 -15.15
C PHE A 2 -17.83 -1.26 -14.73
N SER A 3 -18.19 -2.40 -14.15
CA SER A 3 -19.54 -2.65 -13.62
C SER A 3 -19.61 -2.20 -12.15
N CYS A 4 -20.64 -1.43 -11.81
CA CYS A 4 -20.97 -1.10 -10.41
C CYS A 4 -21.76 -2.21 -9.69
N LYS A 5 -22.06 -3.34 -10.38
CA LYS A 5 -22.79 -4.50 -9.85
C LYS A 5 -24.17 -4.14 -9.26
N LEU A 6 -24.77 -3.05 -9.73
CA LEU A 6 -26.16 -2.71 -9.44
C LEU A 6 -27.05 -3.29 -10.52
N SER A 7 -28.20 -3.80 -10.11
CA SER A 7 -29.27 -4.29 -10.98
C SER A 7 -30.56 -3.58 -10.62
N CYS A 8 -31.44 -3.42 -11.59
CA CYS A 8 -32.74 -2.81 -11.39
C CYS A 8 -33.76 -3.36 -12.39
N THR A 9 -35.03 -3.15 -12.11
CA THR A 9 -36.12 -3.45 -13.05
C THR A 9 -35.96 -2.56 -14.30
N PRO A 10 -35.84 -3.14 -15.52
CA PRO A 10 -35.53 -2.36 -16.74
C PRO A 10 -36.50 -1.21 -17.00
N GLY A 11 -37.80 -1.38 -16.71
CA GLY A 11 -38.81 -0.32 -16.92
C GLY A 11 -38.68 0.90 -15.99
N LEU A 12 -37.88 0.82 -14.94
CA LEU A 12 -37.67 1.94 -14.04
C LEU A 12 -36.43 2.74 -14.42
N TRP A 13 -35.55 2.23 -15.26
CA TRP A 13 -34.30 2.89 -15.61
C TRP A 13 -34.48 4.06 -16.56
N ASN A 14 -34.03 5.24 -16.16
CA ASN A 14 -33.97 6.42 -17.00
C ASN A 14 -32.51 6.67 -17.47
N ALA A 15 -32.24 6.30 -18.71
CA ALA A 15 -30.90 6.42 -19.28
C ALA A 15 -30.43 7.87 -19.42
N ARG A 16 -31.35 8.85 -19.58
CA ARG A 16 -31.03 10.27 -19.72
C ARG A 16 -30.55 10.88 -18.41
N GLU A 17 -31.17 10.46 -17.30
CA GLU A 17 -30.84 10.96 -15.96
C GLU A 17 -29.87 10.03 -15.20
N SER A 18 -29.57 8.87 -15.78
CA SER A 18 -28.73 7.83 -15.16
C SER A 18 -29.21 7.40 -13.77
N ARG A 19 -30.53 7.30 -13.58
CA ARG A 19 -31.20 6.91 -12.34
C ARG A 19 -32.56 6.26 -12.59
N LEU A 20 -33.15 5.70 -11.54
CA LEU A 20 -34.48 5.07 -11.63
C LEU A 20 -35.58 6.13 -11.45
N ASN A 21 -36.65 6.01 -12.26
CA ASN A 21 -37.86 6.79 -12.13
C ASN A 21 -38.77 6.28 -11.00
N GLY A 22 -39.52 7.21 -10.42
CA GLY A 22 -40.54 6.89 -9.43
C GLY A 22 -40.07 6.91 -7.97
N LYS A 23 -41.00 6.61 -7.07
CA LYS A 23 -40.79 6.64 -5.62
C LYS A 23 -40.92 5.25 -4.98
N SER A 24 -40.82 4.19 -5.79
CA SER A 24 -40.80 2.83 -5.26
C SER A 24 -39.60 2.61 -4.35
N ARG A 25 -39.69 1.69 -3.41
CA ARG A 25 -38.58 1.33 -2.52
C ARG A 25 -37.33 0.96 -3.31
N GLU A 26 -37.45 0.20 -4.40
CA GLU A 26 -36.35 -0.15 -5.29
C GLU A 26 -35.71 1.09 -5.91
N ALA A 27 -36.52 2.05 -6.40
CA ALA A 27 -36.03 3.27 -7.01
C ALA A 27 -35.25 4.13 -5.99
N VAL A 28 -35.77 4.30 -4.78
CA VAL A 28 -35.12 5.10 -3.73
C VAL A 28 -33.81 4.45 -3.30
N GLU A 29 -33.81 3.17 -2.91
CA GLU A 29 -32.61 2.47 -2.45
C GLU A 29 -31.53 2.38 -3.54
N THR A 30 -31.91 2.19 -4.79
CA THR A 30 -30.93 2.12 -5.89
C THR A 30 -30.38 3.49 -6.23
N ASN A 31 -31.20 4.54 -6.26
CA ASN A 31 -30.74 5.91 -6.49
C ASN A 31 -29.80 6.39 -5.36
N GLU A 32 -30.07 6.06 -4.12
CA GLU A 32 -29.13 6.34 -3.02
C GLU A 32 -27.78 5.64 -3.21
N LYS A 33 -27.78 4.39 -3.68
CA LYS A 33 -26.53 3.68 -3.99
C LYS A 33 -25.79 4.35 -5.14
N ILE A 34 -26.48 4.79 -6.19
CA ILE A 34 -25.89 5.53 -7.30
C ILE A 34 -25.24 6.84 -6.81
N GLU A 35 -25.94 7.60 -5.94
CA GLU A 35 -25.40 8.85 -5.38
C GLU A 35 -24.15 8.60 -4.53
N ARG A 36 -24.16 7.57 -3.69
CA ARG A 36 -22.97 7.18 -2.92
C ARG A 36 -21.78 6.82 -3.81
N LEU A 37 -22.04 6.10 -4.92
CA LEU A 37 -21.01 5.78 -5.91
C LEU A 37 -20.44 7.03 -6.58
N LEU A 38 -21.31 7.97 -6.99
CA LEU A 38 -20.89 9.24 -7.59
C LEU A 38 -20.04 10.07 -6.63
N LEU A 39 -20.46 10.17 -5.37
CA LEU A 39 -19.67 10.86 -4.33
C LEU A 39 -18.30 10.20 -4.11
N ALA A 40 -18.23 8.88 -4.12
CA ALA A 40 -16.97 8.15 -3.97
C ALA A 40 -16.03 8.36 -5.17
N VAL A 41 -16.57 8.38 -6.41
CA VAL A 41 -15.80 8.70 -7.62
C VAL A 41 -15.28 10.14 -7.59
N HIS A 42 -16.12 11.10 -7.19
CA HIS A 42 -15.72 12.50 -7.03
C HIS A 42 -14.63 12.67 -5.95
N SER A 43 -14.76 11.97 -4.84
CA SER A 43 -13.74 11.96 -3.78
C SER A 43 -12.40 11.42 -4.30
N ALA A 44 -12.43 10.31 -5.06
CA ALA A 44 -11.24 9.75 -5.68
C ALA A 44 -10.59 10.73 -6.67
N PHE A 45 -11.41 11.38 -7.50
CA PHE A 45 -10.96 12.40 -8.45
C PHE A 45 -10.31 13.60 -7.73
N ASN A 46 -10.97 14.16 -6.73
CA ASN A 46 -10.46 15.29 -5.95
C ASN A 46 -9.15 14.94 -5.25
N SER A 47 -9.04 13.75 -4.67
CA SER A 47 -7.80 13.28 -4.04
C SER A 47 -6.63 13.17 -5.03
N LEU A 48 -6.88 12.81 -6.29
CA LEU A 48 -5.86 12.79 -7.34
C LEU A 48 -5.48 14.21 -7.77
N MET A 49 -6.46 15.11 -7.89
CA MET A 49 -6.24 16.54 -8.20
C MET A 49 -5.35 17.23 -7.16
N GLU A 50 -5.60 17.00 -5.87
CA GLU A 50 -4.80 17.55 -4.77
C GLU A 50 -3.33 17.10 -4.82
N ARG A 51 -3.08 15.89 -5.31
CA ARG A 51 -1.73 15.34 -5.47
C ARG A 51 -0.94 15.97 -6.61
N LYS A 52 -1.51 16.90 -7.38
CA LYS A 52 -0.87 17.62 -8.52
C LYS A 52 -0.13 16.70 -9.49
N LYS A 53 -0.65 15.53 -9.75
CA LYS A 53 -0.12 14.58 -10.74
C LYS A 53 -1.06 14.54 -11.95
N ASP A 54 -0.51 14.48 -13.12
CA ASP A 54 -1.29 14.12 -14.31
C ASP A 54 -1.85 12.72 -14.11
N PHE A 55 -3.16 12.56 -14.28
CA PHE A 55 -3.83 11.27 -14.12
C PHE A 55 -4.92 11.12 -15.19
N ASP A 56 -5.22 9.89 -15.51
CA ASP A 56 -6.26 9.52 -16.47
C ASP A 56 -7.49 8.93 -15.77
N ALA A 57 -8.51 8.61 -16.55
CA ALA A 57 -9.72 7.96 -16.04
C ALA A 57 -9.47 6.59 -15.43
N ALA A 58 -8.38 5.91 -15.81
CA ALA A 58 -8.00 4.63 -15.22
C ALA A 58 -7.52 4.81 -13.78
N ALA A 59 -6.74 5.85 -13.51
CA ALA A 59 -6.29 6.18 -12.15
C ALA A 59 -7.47 6.52 -11.22
N VAL A 60 -8.48 7.27 -11.72
CA VAL A 60 -9.70 7.57 -10.96
C VAL A 60 -10.48 6.29 -10.66
N ARG A 61 -10.67 5.45 -11.67
CA ARG A 61 -11.33 4.14 -11.51
C ARG A 61 -10.62 3.29 -10.47
N ASP A 62 -9.30 3.18 -10.55
CA ASP A 62 -8.49 2.32 -9.69
C ASP A 62 -8.51 2.84 -8.24
N MET A 63 -8.52 4.16 -8.05
CA MET A 63 -8.69 4.78 -6.74
C MET A 63 -10.10 4.56 -6.18
N PHE A 64 -11.14 4.71 -6.99
CA PHE A 64 -12.55 4.48 -6.61
C PHE A 64 -12.82 3.03 -6.26
N GLN A 65 -12.30 2.07 -7.02
CA GLN A 65 -12.53 0.65 -6.77
C GLN A 65 -11.78 0.10 -5.55
N GLY A 66 -11.03 0.99 -4.83
CA GLY A 66 -10.05 0.47 -3.90
C GLY A 66 -9.01 -0.42 -4.61
N ASN A 67 -8.99 -0.39 -5.95
CA ASN A 67 -7.96 -0.84 -6.89
C ASN A 67 -6.88 0.26 -7.09
N ALA A 68 -7.05 1.29 -6.47
CA ALA A 68 -5.99 1.94 -5.72
C ALA A 68 -5.34 0.88 -4.83
N GLY A 69 -5.89 -0.23 -4.91
CA GLY A 69 -5.82 -1.62 -4.71
C GLY A 69 -4.84 -2.40 -5.47
N MET A 70 -4.11 -1.85 -6.25
CA MET A 70 -2.69 -1.97 -6.29
C MET A 70 -2.07 -0.78 -5.53
N GLN A 71 -2.69 -0.37 -4.46
CA GLN A 71 -1.99 0.40 -3.45
C GLN A 71 -0.71 -0.39 -3.18
N MET A 72 0.39 0.17 -3.64
CA MET A 72 1.68 -0.48 -3.45
C MET A 72 1.84 -0.70 -1.96
N THR A 73 1.82 -1.94 -1.55
CA THR A 73 1.95 -2.34 -0.15
C THR A 73 3.41 -2.57 0.18
N LEU A 74 3.72 -2.65 1.46
CA LEU A 74 5.09 -2.75 1.95
C LEU A 74 5.84 -3.94 1.34
N LEU A 75 5.24 -5.14 1.39
CA LEU A 75 5.89 -6.35 0.87
C LEU A 75 5.92 -6.37 -0.65
N LYS A 76 4.88 -5.87 -1.34
CA LYS A 76 4.89 -5.76 -2.81
C LYS A 76 6.00 -4.83 -3.32
N LEU A 77 6.20 -3.68 -2.65
CA LEU A 77 7.28 -2.77 -3.04
C LEU A 77 8.65 -3.40 -2.77
N LEU A 78 8.79 -4.10 -1.65
CA LEU A 78 10.02 -4.83 -1.33
C LEU A 78 10.28 -5.97 -2.32
N ASP A 79 9.24 -6.71 -2.73
CA ASP A 79 9.35 -7.76 -3.75
C ASP A 79 9.78 -7.17 -5.10
N ARG A 80 9.15 -6.08 -5.57
CA ARG A 80 9.57 -5.36 -6.79
C ARG A 80 11.04 -4.93 -6.69
N HIS A 81 11.41 -4.32 -5.59
CA HIS A 81 12.80 -3.89 -5.38
C HIS A 81 13.79 -5.06 -5.37
N ASN A 82 13.40 -6.19 -4.78
CA ASN A 82 14.22 -7.40 -4.75
C ASN A 82 14.43 -7.98 -6.16
N GLU A 83 13.41 -7.98 -7.02
CA GLU A 83 13.54 -8.41 -8.42
C GLU A 83 14.48 -7.47 -9.20
N GLU A 84 14.35 -6.16 -9.03
CA GLU A 84 15.27 -5.18 -9.62
C GLU A 84 16.73 -5.40 -9.17
N MET A 85 16.92 -5.66 -7.87
CA MET A 85 18.23 -5.95 -7.29
C MET A 85 18.82 -7.27 -7.80
N LYS A 86 17.98 -8.30 -7.98
CA LYS A 86 18.39 -9.62 -8.48
C LYS A 86 18.95 -9.53 -9.90
N ALA A 87 18.35 -8.70 -10.73
CA ALA A 87 18.85 -8.45 -12.10
C ALA A 87 20.26 -7.81 -12.13
N ARG A 88 20.70 -7.22 -11.01
CA ARG A 88 22.00 -6.53 -10.88
C ARG A 88 23.08 -7.36 -10.16
N VAL A 89 22.72 -8.57 -9.68
CA VAL A 89 23.69 -9.46 -9.04
C VAL A 89 24.71 -9.94 -10.07
N GLY A 90 26.00 -9.82 -9.74
CA GLY A 90 27.09 -10.14 -10.65
C GLY A 90 27.51 -9.00 -11.59
N VAL A 91 26.73 -7.91 -11.65
CA VAL A 91 27.09 -6.69 -12.39
C VAL A 91 27.72 -5.66 -11.43
N ASP A 92 26.93 -5.19 -10.46
CA ASP A 92 27.35 -4.17 -9.49
C ASP A 92 26.90 -4.51 -8.04
N ARG A 93 26.37 -5.71 -7.81
CA ARG A 93 25.86 -6.17 -6.50
C ARG A 93 26.41 -7.54 -6.13
N ALA A 94 26.84 -7.67 -4.88
CA ALA A 94 27.29 -8.94 -4.32
C ALA A 94 26.10 -9.86 -4.01
N PRO A 95 26.22 -11.19 -4.20
CA PRO A 95 25.17 -12.16 -3.85
C PRO A 95 24.77 -12.08 -2.36
N THR A 96 25.69 -11.80 -1.45
CA THR A 96 25.44 -11.64 -0.01
C THR A 96 24.51 -10.47 0.30
N THR A 97 24.60 -9.38 -0.48
CA THR A 97 23.65 -8.26 -0.36
C THR A 97 22.23 -8.70 -0.70
N MET A 98 22.06 -9.48 -1.77
CA MET A 98 20.74 -10.00 -2.16
C MET A 98 20.14 -10.90 -1.09
N SER A 99 20.94 -11.77 -0.48
CA SER A 99 20.49 -12.64 0.60
C SER A 99 19.91 -11.84 1.78
N THR A 100 20.54 -10.72 2.14
CA THR A 100 20.04 -9.84 3.22
C THR A 100 18.67 -9.25 2.87
N TYR A 101 18.43 -8.85 1.63
CA TYR A 101 17.12 -8.37 1.17
C TYR A 101 16.04 -9.46 1.24
N VAL A 102 16.37 -10.68 0.80
CA VAL A 102 15.45 -11.83 0.87
C VAL A 102 15.08 -12.17 2.31
N TYR A 103 16.06 -12.20 3.21
CA TYR A 103 15.80 -12.47 4.62
C TYR A 103 15.01 -11.35 5.29
N THR A 104 15.30 -10.08 4.97
CA THR A 104 14.51 -8.93 5.45
C THR A 104 13.05 -9.07 5.04
N ARG A 105 12.79 -9.39 3.78
CA ARG A 105 11.44 -9.60 3.26
C ARG A 105 10.70 -10.72 4.00
N ARG A 106 11.39 -11.87 4.21
CA ARG A 106 10.82 -13.02 4.91
C ARG A 106 10.48 -12.69 6.36
N THR A 107 11.40 -12.05 7.07
CA THR A 107 11.23 -11.69 8.49
C THR A 107 10.12 -10.64 8.64
N LEU A 108 10.03 -9.67 7.72
CA LEU A 108 9.00 -8.65 7.73
C LEU A 108 7.61 -9.25 7.47
N ALA A 109 7.49 -10.20 6.52
CA ALA A 109 6.23 -10.90 6.26
C ALA A 109 5.77 -11.73 7.47
N GLU A 110 6.70 -12.39 8.15
CA GLU A 110 6.42 -13.16 9.36
C GLU A 110 5.95 -12.23 10.48
N PHE A 111 6.62 -11.09 10.69
CA PHE A 111 6.22 -10.07 11.66
C PHE A 111 4.80 -9.56 11.39
N ILE A 112 4.51 -9.14 10.16
CA ILE A 112 3.18 -8.64 9.76
C ILE A 112 2.11 -9.71 10.02
N LYS A 113 2.37 -10.95 9.62
CA LYS A 113 1.43 -12.05 9.83
C LYS A 113 1.21 -12.35 11.32
N THR A 114 2.26 -12.29 12.12
CA THR A 114 2.20 -12.62 13.55
C THR A 114 1.52 -11.54 14.37
N GLU A 115 1.88 -10.28 14.17
CA GLU A 115 1.41 -9.16 14.99
C GLU A 115 0.11 -8.54 14.49
N PHE A 116 -0.03 -8.42 13.16
CA PHE A 116 -1.18 -7.74 12.55
C PHE A 116 -2.24 -8.70 11.98
N LYS A 117 -1.95 -10.01 11.88
CA LYS A 117 -2.86 -11.04 11.35
C LYS A 117 -3.31 -10.80 9.89
N VAL A 118 -2.50 -10.09 9.13
CA VAL A 118 -2.72 -9.81 7.71
C VAL A 118 -1.55 -10.30 6.87
N SER A 119 -1.74 -10.37 5.54
CA SER A 119 -0.70 -10.85 4.62
C SER A 119 0.29 -9.76 4.21
N ASP A 120 -0.12 -8.48 4.26
CA ASP A 120 0.68 -7.32 3.90
C ASP A 120 0.05 -6.04 4.48
N LEU A 121 0.77 -4.92 4.49
CA LEU A 121 0.33 -3.64 5.03
C LEU A 121 0.47 -2.52 4.00
N ALA A 122 -0.55 -1.65 3.94
CA ALA A 122 -0.47 -0.40 3.19
C ALA A 122 0.46 0.59 3.90
N PHE A 123 1.17 1.42 3.14
CA PHE A 123 2.09 2.41 3.73
C PHE A 123 1.42 3.40 4.68
N GLY A 124 0.13 3.71 4.48
CA GLY A 124 -0.63 4.56 5.40
C GLY A 124 -0.86 3.98 6.80
N GLN A 125 -0.67 2.66 6.95
CA GLN A 125 -0.79 1.96 8.23
C GLN A 125 0.53 1.89 9.02
N LEU A 126 1.64 2.26 8.37
CA LEU A 126 2.95 2.30 9.02
C LEU A 126 3.08 3.55 9.89
N ASN A 127 3.78 3.39 10.99
CA ASN A 127 4.16 4.48 11.89
C ASN A 127 5.51 4.17 12.56
N GLU A 128 6.00 5.05 13.40
CA GLU A 128 7.25 4.83 14.11
C GLU A 128 7.17 3.64 15.08
N GLN A 129 5.99 3.39 15.66
CA GLN A 129 5.78 2.25 16.55
C GLN A 129 5.95 0.93 15.79
N PHE A 130 5.40 0.82 14.57
CA PHE A 130 5.63 -0.35 13.72
C PHE A 130 7.12 -0.66 13.52
N ILE A 131 7.96 0.38 13.36
CA ILE A 131 9.40 0.20 13.17
C ILE A 131 10.07 -0.32 14.45
N ARG A 132 9.65 0.19 15.61
CA ARG A 132 10.11 -0.27 16.93
C ARG A 132 9.68 -1.71 17.20
N ASP A 133 8.41 -2.01 16.98
CA ASP A 133 7.86 -3.36 17.18
C ASP A 133 8.56 -4.38 16.25
N TYR A 134 8.89 -4.01 15.01
CA TYR A 134 9.66 -4.85 14.11
C TYR A 134 11.09 -5.06 14.60
N GLN A 135 11.73 -4.01 15.14
CA GLN A 135 13.05 -4.14 15.76
C GLN A 135 13.00 -5.13 16.92
N ASP A 136 12.05 -4.99 17.83
CA ASP A 136 11.90 -5.85 19.02
C ASP A 136 11.55 -7.28 18.62
N PHE A 137 10.69 -7.47 17.63
CA PHE A 137 10.41 -8.78 17.04
C PHE A 137 11.69 -9.46 16.54
N CYS A 138 12.55 -8.74 15.82
CA CYS A 138 13.80 -9.26 15.31
C CYS A 138 14.77 -9.64 16.44
N LEU A 139 14.87 -8.82 17.47
CA LEU A 139 15.77 -9.07 18.61
C LEU A 139 15.26 -10.19 19.52
N GLU A 140 14.02 -10.12 19.94
CA GLU A 140 13.46 -10.97 21.00
C GLU A 140 12.92 -12.29 20.46
N LYS A 141 12.09 -12.25 19.42
CA LYS A 141 11.45 -13.46 18.87
C LYS A 141 12.36 -14.18 17.89
N LYS A 142 13.09 -13.45 17.05
CA LYS A 142 14.03 -14.07 16.08
C LYS A 142 15.44 -14.24 16.64
N ARG A 143 15.76 -13.63 17.78
CA ARG A 143 17.08 -13.65 18.43
C ARG A 143 18.23 -13.28 17.49
N LEU A 144 17.98 -12.30 16.62
CA LEU A 144 18.98 -11.82 15.68
C LEU A 144 19.97 -10.89 16.38
N ALA A 145 21.22 -10.91 15.93
CA ALA A 145 22.23 -9.94 16.38
C ALA A 145 21.82 -8.52 15.98
N MET A 146 22.12 -7.54 16.83
CA MET A 146 21.80 -6.12 16.60
C MET A 146 22.30 -5.60 15.23
N GLU A 147 23.45 -6.05 14.78
CA GLU A 147 24.00 -5.69 13.48
C GLU A 147 23.10 -6.18 12.32
N THR A 148 22.60 -7.40 12.40
CA THR A 148 21.64 -7.95 11.44
C THR A 148 20.35 -7.12 11.44
N VAL A 149 19.83 -6.81 12.62
CA VAL A 149 18.61 -6.00 12.77
C VAL A 149 18.82 -4.61 12.17
N ARG A 150 19.98 -4.00 12.38
CA ARG A 150 20.36 -2.71 11.78
C ARG A 150 20.32 -2.77 10.24
N HIS A 151 20.82 -3.84 9.64
CA HIS A 151 20.72 -4.04 8.18
C HIS A 151 19.27 -4.15 7.71
N TYR A 152 18.43 -4.92 8.42
CA TYR A 152 17.01 -5.07 8.08
C TYR A 152 16.26 -3.73 8.19
N LEU A 153 16.51 -2.97 9.24
CA LEU A 153 15.93 -1.63 9.40
C LEU A 153 16.43 -0.64 8.33
N SER A 154 17.69 -0.75 7.89
CA SER A 154 18.22 0.04 6.79
C SER A 154 17.54 -0.23 5.46
N ILE A 155 17.21 -1.51 5.19
CA ILE A 155 16.44 -1.91 4.01
C ILE A 155 15.00 -1.39 4.12
N LEU A 156 14.34 -1.58 5.26
CA LEU A 156 12.99 -1.04 5.49
C LEU A 156 12.96 0.48 5.31
N LYS A 157 13.94 1.20 5.85
CA LYS A 157 14.11 2.65 5.67
C LYS A 157 14.22 3.03 4.19
N LYS A 158 14.98 2.27 3.41
CA LYS A 158 15.12 2.48 1.96
C LYS A 158 13.79 2.29 1.23
N ILE A 159 13.05 1.22 1.54
CA ILE A 159 11.74 0.94 0.95
C ILE A 159 10.72 2.03 1.29
N CYS A 160 10.65 2.48 2.53
CA CYS A 160 9.79 3.60 2.93
C CYS A 160 10.17 4.90 2.21
N ARG A 161 11.46 5.13 1.95
CA ARG A 161 11.91 6.30 1.17
C ARG A 161 11.48 6.21 -0.30
N ILE A 162 11.56 5.03 -0.91
CA ILE A 162 11.08 4.79 -2.28
C ILE A 162 9.58 5.04 -2.32
N ALA A 163 8.81 4.44 -1.40
CA ALA A 163 7.37 4.63 -1.31
C ALA A 163 6.98 6.11 -1.21
N TYR A 164 7.67 6.88 -0.38
CA TYR A 164 7.43 8.32 -0.24
C TYR A 164 7.74 9.08 -1.54
N LYS A 165 8.88 8.79 -2.18
CA LYS A 165 9.28 9.44 -3.44
C LYS A 165 8.34 9.11 -4.60
N GLU A 166 7.84 7.90 -4.67
CA GLU A 166 6.91 7.43 -5.71
C GLU A 166 5.45 7.79 -5.40
N GLY A 167 5.15 8.41 -4.26
CA GLY A 167 3.81 8.84 -3.87
C GLY A 167 2.91 7.71 -3.37
N HIS A 168 3.47 6.57 -2.99
CA HIS A 168 2.75 5.47 -2.36
C HIS A 168 2.53 5.70 -0.86
N SER A 169 3.22 6.68 -0.27
CA SER A 169 3.08 7.12 1.11
C SER A 169 3.08 8.64 1.19
N GLU A 170 2.14 9.20 1.96
CA GLU A 170 2.07 10.64 2.21
C GLU A 170 3.13 11.12 3.20
N LYS A 171 3.66 10.20 4.02
CA LYS A 171 4.63 10.49 5.08
C LYS A 171 5.87 9.63 4.94
N TYR A 172 7.02 10.20 5.30
CA TYR A 172 8.24 9.44 5.45
C TYR A 172 8.37 8.94 6.90
N HIS A 173 8.09 7.66 7.10
CA HIS A 173 7.94 7.04 8.44
C HIS A 173 9.22 6.98 9.28
N PHE A 174 10.38 7.23 8.69
CA PHE A 174 11.68 7.25 9.37
C PHE A 174 12.18 8.66 9.70
N CYS A 175 11.35 9.70 9.68
CA CYS A 175 11.75 11.08 9.97
C CYS A 175 12.47 11.21 11.31
N HIS A 176 11.92 10.60 12.36
CA HIS A 176 12.41 10.71 13.72
C HIS A 176 13.10 9.43 14.22
N PHE A 177 12.98 8.33 13.48
CA PHE A 177 13.60 7.06 13.88
C PHE A 177 15.09 7.05 13.54
N LYS A 178 15.92 6.92 14.57
CA LYS A 178 17.37 6.74 14.44
C LYS A 178 17.70 5.25 14.44
N LEU A 179 18.44 4.82 13.42
CA LEU A 179 18.95 3.44 13.40
C LEU A 179 19.87 3.20 14.60
N PRO A 180 19.87 1.98 15.17
CA PRO A 180 20.80 1.62 16.23
C PRO A 180 22.25 1.94 15.81
N LYS A 181 23.04 2.48 16.73
CA LYS A 181 24.47 2.75 16.47
C LYS A 181 25.22 1.43 16.26
N GLN A 182 26.20 1.46 15.38
CA GLN A 182 27.18 0.38 15.25
C GLN A 182 28.01 0.34 16.53
N LYS A 183 28.22 -0.82 17.13
CA LYS A 183 29.24 -0.93 18.18
C LYS A 183 30.59 -0.70 17.52
N GLU A 184 31.30 0.31 17.96
CA GLU A 184 32.71 0.46 17.63
C GLU A 184 33.45 -0.76 18.20
N THR A 185 34.10 -1.49 17.31
CA THR A 185 34.98 -2.63 17.65
C THR A 185 36.34 -2.11 17.90
#